data_98fa5ad6232b5f24fbc41c0b2bcaca0c
#
_entry.id   98fa5ad6232b5f24fbc41c0b2bcaca0c
#
_cell.length_a   1.000
_cell.length_b   1.000
_cell.length_c   1.000
_cell.angle_alpha   90.00
_cell.angle_beta   90.00
_cell.angle_gamma   90.00
#
_symmetry.space_group_name_H-M   'P 1'
#
loop_
_entity.id
_entity.type
_entity.pdbx_description
1 polymer ?
#
loop_
_entity_poly.entity_id
_entity_poly.type
_entity_poly.pdbx_seq_one_letter_code
_entity_poly.pdbx_strand_id
1 'polypeptide(L)'
;MLFICYARCSTCQKARKWLDENGVSYEWRDIKGQNPTAEELQAWKEKSGLPMKKFFNTSGMLYREKNLKDKLKTMSEEEMLQLLATDGMLVKRPILVDGETVLLGFKEDRYKELLQ
;
A
#
# COMPACT_ATOMS: atom_id res chain seq x y z
N MET A 1 11.62 4.64 -8.74
CA MET A 1 10.27 4.10 -8.47
C MET A 1 10.38 2.96 -7.47
N LEU A 2 9.59 3.00 -6.41
CA LEU A 2 9.56 1.96 -5.38
C LEU A 2 8.24 1.21 -5.46
N PHE A 3 8.32 -0.11 -5.56
CA PHE A 3 7.13 -0.97 -5.64
C PHE A 3 7.09 -1.90 -4.42
N ILE A 4 6.14 -1.65 -3.54
CA ILE A 4 6.01 -2.38 -2.27
C ILE A 4 4.86 -3.36 -2.41
N CYS A 5 5.15 -4.65 -2.32
CA CYS A 5 4.14 -5.67 -2.54
C CYS A 5 4.45 -6.96 -1.78
N TYR A 6 3.49 -7.88 -1.83
CA TYR A 6 3.64 -9.22 -1.27
C TYR A 6 3.59 -10.21 -2.42
N ALA A 7 4.62 -11.07 -2.53
CA ALA A 7 4.78 -11.97 -3.67
C ALA A 7 3.58 -12.91 -3.89
N ARG A 8 2.89 -13.29 -2.82
CA ARG A 8 1.73 -14.19 -2.88
C ARG A 8 0.41 -13.49 -3.13
N CYS A 9 0.40 -12.17 -3.21
CA CYS A 9 -0.82 -11.41 -3.43
C CYS A 9 -1.14 -11.36 -4.93
N SER A 10 -2.35 -11.78 -5.32
CA SER A 10 -2.73 -11.81 -6.73
C SER A 10 -2.76 -10.42 -7.37
N THR A 11 -3.21 -9.42 -6.64
CA THR A 11 -3.22 -8.03 -7.12
C THR A 11 -1.79 -7.53 -7.33
N CYS A 12 -0.87 -7.88 -6.43
CA CYS A 12 0.55 -7.54 -6.56
C CYS A 12 1.16 -8.19 -7.81
N GLN A 13 0.82 -9.45 -8.05
CA GLN A 13 1.33 -10.18 -9.21
C GLN A 13 0.86 -9.54 -10.53
N LYS A 14 -0.40 -9.13 -10.59
CA LYS A 14 -0.96 -8.44 -11.75
C LYS A 14 -0.26 -7.10 -12.00
N ALA A 15 -0.05 -6.33 -10.94
CA ALA A 15 0.63 -5.04 -11.03
C ALA A 15 2.07 -5.22 -11.50
N ARG A 16 2.79 -6.18 -10.94
CA ARG A 16 4.18 -6.47 -11.29
C ARG A 16 4.29 -6.89 -12.76
N LYS A 17 3.38 -7.76 -13.20
CA LYS A 17 3.34 -8.20 -14.58
C LYS A 17 3.16 -7.01 -15.52
N TRP A 18 2.25 -6.11 -15.20
CA TRP A 18 2.02 -4.91 -16.00
C TRP A 18 3.27 -4.03 -16.07
N LEU A 19 3.94 -3.81 -14.94
CA LEU A 19 5.17 -3.02 -14.90
C LEU A 19 6.26 -3.64 -15.76
N ASP A 20 6.44 -4.96 -15.67
CA ASP A 20 7.45 -5.69 -16.44
C ASP A 20 7.14 -5.65 -17.95
N GLU A 21 5.88 -5.83 -18.32
CA GLU A 21 5.46 -5.79 -19.73
C GLU A 21 5.61 -4.41 -20.36
N ASN A 22 5.55 -3.36 -19.55
CA ASN A 22 5.70 -1.98 -20.01
C ASN A 22 7.14 -1.46 -19.86
N GLY A 23 8.09 -2.33 -19.52
CA GLY A 23 9.49 -1.98 -19.43
C GLY A 23 9.84 -1.00 -18.31
N VAL A 24 9.04 -0.98 -17.24
CA VAL A 24 9.25 -0.05 -16.13
C VAL A 24 10.28 -0.61 -15.15
N SER A 25 11.30 0.18 -14.87
CA SER A 25 12.29 -0.16 -13.84
C SER A 25 11.78 0.27 -12.48
N TYR A 26 11.85 -0.62 -11.50
CA TYR A 26 11.44 -0.32 -10.14
C TYR A 26 12.26 -1.10 -9.12
N GLU A 27 12.35 -0.57 -7.90
CA GLU A 27 12.92 -1.27 -6.78
C GLU A 27 11.80 -2.04 -6.09
N TRP A 28 11.97 -3.36 -5.92
CA TRP A 28 10.98 -4.19 -5.25
C TRP A 28 11.26 -4.24 -3.75
N ARG A 29 10.21 -4.07 -2.96
CA ARG A 29 10.28 -4.17 -1.51
C ARG A 29 9.18 -5.09 -1.00
N ASP A 30 9.57 -6.10 -0.19
CA ASP A 30 8.63 -7.03 0.42
C ASP A 30 7.91 -6.36 1.59
N ILE A 31 6.60 -6.17 1.45
CA ILE A 31 5.78 -5.49 2.45
C ILE A 31 5.74 -6.25 3.79
N LYS A 32 5.93 -7.57 3.75
CA LYS A 32 5.91 -8.40 4.95
C LYS A 32 7.26 -8.38 5.67
N GLY A 33 8.34 -8.58 4.92
CA GLY A 33 9.69 -8.64 5.49
C GLY A 33 10.27 -7.28 5.83
N GLN A 34 9.86 -6.24 5.10
CA GLN A 34 10.30 -4.86 5.27
C GLN A 34 9.08 -3.98 5.36
N ASN A 35 8.26 -4.19 6.40
CA ASN A 35 7.01 -3.47 6.54
C ASN A 35 7.23 -1.96 6.65
N PRO A 36 6.29 -1.17 6.11
CA PRO A 36 6.39 0.30 6.16
C PRO A 36 6.46 0.82 7.60
N THR A 37 7.26 1.86 7.78
CA THR A 37 7.33 2.58 9.06
C THR A 37 6.18 3.58 9.16
N ALA A 38 5.92 4.07 10.37
CA ALA A 38 4.92 5.10 10.57
C ALA A 38 5.27 6.38 9.79
N GLU A 39 6.55 6.75 9.76
CA GLU A 39 7.01 7.92 9.02
C GLU A 39 6.79 7.78 7.51
N GLU A 40 7.08 6.61 6.97
CA GLU A 40 6.85 6.33 5.54
C GLU A 40 5.37 6.41 5.20
N LEU A 41 4.52 5.79 6.02
CA LEU A 41 3.08 5.80 5.81
C LEU A 41 2.51 7.22 5.89
N GLN A 42 3.00 8.03 6.82
CA GLN A 42 2.60 9.42 6.93
C GLN A 42 2.96 10.21 5.66
N ALA A 43 4.19 10.04 5.17
CA ALA A 43 4.65 10.71 3.95
C ALA A 43 3.83 10.27 2.74
N TRP A 44 3.55 8.98 2.60
CA TRP A 44 2.76 8.46 1.48
C TRP A 44 1.31 8.93 1.54
N LYS A 45 0.76 9.03 2.74
CA LYS A 45 -0.58 9.57 2.93
C LYS A 45 -0.66 11.02 2.43
N GLU A 46 0.31 11.83 2.82
CA GLU A 46 0.37 13.24 2.39
C GLU A 46 0.50 13.37 0.87
N LYS A 47 1.36 12.56 0.27
CA LYS A 47 1.57 12.57 -1.18
C LYS A 47 0.35 12.08 -1.95
N SER A 48 -0.35 11.07 -1.43
CA SER A 48 -1.51 10.49 -2.10
C SER A 48 -2.77 11.33 -1.98
N GLY A 49 -2.87 12.12 -0.92
CA GLY A 49 -4.07 12.88 -0.59
C GLY A 49 -5.22 12.01 -0.09
N LEU A 50 -4.95 10.73 0.21
CA LEU A 50 -5.98 9.80 0.66
C LEU A 50 -6.04 9.74 2.19
N PRO A 51 -7.22 9.43 2.77
CA PRO A 51 -7.32 9.26 4.22
C PRO A 51 -6.58 8.00 4.68
N MET A 52 -6.08 8.01 5.91
CA MET A 52 -5.27 6.93 6.47
C MET A 52 -5.97 5.57 6.41
N LYS A 53 -7.29 5.53 6.58
CA LYS A 53 -8.06 4.29 6.52
C LYS A 53 -7.92 3.55 5.18
N LYS A 54 -7.61 4.26 4.10
CA LYS A 54 -7.43 3.66 2.77
C LYS A 54 -6.14 2.83 2.67
N PHE A 55 -5.23 2.99 3.61
CA PHE A 55 -3.97 2.25 3.65
C PHE A 55 -4.11 0.87 4.30
N PHE A 56 -5.29 0.53 4.82
CA PHE A 56 -5.55 -0.79 5.39
C PHE A 56 -5.96 -1.80 4.32
N ASN A 57 -5.45 -3.02 4.46
CA ASN A 57 -5.84 -4.13 3.61
C ASN A 57 -7.15 -4.72 4.10
N THR A 58 -8.26 -4.22 3.57
CA THR A 58 -9.62 -4.59 4.02
C THR A 58 -10.00 -6.03 3.67
N SER A 59 -9.28 -6.65 2.75
CA SER A 59 -9.53 -8.04 2.34
C SER A 59 -8.70 -9.04 3.13
N GLY A 60 -7.84 -8.58 4.04
CA GLY A 60 -6.92 -9.44 4.78
C GLY A 60 -7.54 -10.10 5.98
N MET A 61 -6.95 -11.24 6.38
CA MET A 61 -7.40 -11.99 7.56
C MET A 61 -7.23 -11.17 8.86
N LEU A 62 -6.12 -10.46 8.98
CA LEU A 62 -5.85 -9.64 10.17
C LEU A 62 -6.89 -8.53 10.34
N TYR A 63 -7.34 -7.95 9.23
CA TYR A 63 -8.38 -6.92 9.26
C TYR A 63 -9.67 -7.46 9.89
N ARG A 64 -10.05 -8.70 9.51
CA ARG A 64 -11.23 -9.36 10.05
C ARG A 64 -11.03 -9.80 11.49
N GLU A 65 -9.91 -10.46 11.79
CA GLU A 65 -9.61 -10.99 13.11
C GLU A 65 -9.57 -9.89 14.17
N LYS A 66 -9.04 -8.73 13.82
CA LYS A 66 -8.93 -7.59 14.73
C LYS A 66 -10.18 -6.71 14.74
N ASN A 67 -11.20 -7.08 13.97
CA ASN A 67 -12.45 -6.30 13.82
C ASN A 67 -12.17 -4.84 13.49
N LEU A 68 -11.26 -4.60 12.56
CA LEU A 68 -10.82 -3.25 12.22
C LEU A 68 -11.90 -2.42 11.53
N LYS A 69 -12.83 -3.06 10.83
CA LYS A 69 -13.95 -2.36 10.20
C LYS A 69 -14.68 -1.46 11.20
N ASP A 70 -14.90 -1.97 12.41
CA ASP A 70 -15.57 -1.20 13.48
C ASP A 70 -14.59 -0.34 14.25
N LYS A 71 -13.40 -0.85 14.56
CA LYS A 71 -12.40 -0.13 15.36
C LYS A 71 -11.91 1.14 14.67
N LEU A 72 -11.75 1.12 13.35
CA LEU A 72 -11.26 2.29 12.60
C LEU A 72 -12.21 3.48 12.70
N LYS A 73 -13.48 3.26 13.00
CA LYS A 73 -14.47 4.34 13.14
C LYS A 73 -14.15 5.28 14.29
N THR A 74 -13.46 4.78 15.32
CA THR A 74 -13.14 5.53 16.52
C THR A 74 -11.64 5.77 16.71
N MET A 75 -10.80 5.21 15.85
CA MET A 75 -9.34 5.39 15.93
C MET A 75 -8.91 6.72 15.37
N SER A 76 -7.93 7.35 16.03
CA SER A 76 -7.28 8.53 15.49
C SER A 76 -6.33 8.13 14.36
N GLU A 77 -5.95 9.10 13.54
CA GLU A 77 -4.98 8.88 12.47
C GLU A 77 -3.65 8.37 13.01
N GLU A 78 -3.20 8.93 14.14
CA GLU A 78 -1.96 8.51 14.80
C GLU A 78 -2.04 7.03 15.24
N GLU A 79 -3.17 6.63 15.81
CA GLU A 79 -3.39 5.24 16.19
C GLU A 79 -3.36 4.31 14.98
N MET A 80 -3.94 4.74 13.85
CA MET A 80 -3.91 3.99 12.60
C MET A 80 -2.49 3.81 12.09
N LEU A 81 -1.68 4.88 12.11
CA LEU A 81 -0.28 4.84 11.69
C LEU A 81 0.52 3.84 12.51
N GLN A 82 0.37 3.89 13.83
CA GLN A 82 1.09 2.98 14.71
C GLN A 82 0.67 1.53 14.48
N LEU A 83 -0.62 1.29 14.29
CA LEU A 83 -1.12 -0.06 14.03
C LEU A 83 -0.59 -0.61 12.70
N LEU A 84 -0.65 0.17 11.64
CA LEU A 84 -0.14 -0.24 10.31
C LEU A 84 1.35 -0.57 10.35
N ALA A 85 2.11 0.18 11.15
CA ALA A 85 3.56 -0.02 11.28
C ALA A 85 3.93 -1.30 12.02
N THR A 86 2.98 -1.96 12.69
CA THR A 86 3.26 -3.20 13.43
C THR A 86 3.34 -4.43 12.52
N ASP A 87 2.65 -4.41 11.37
CA ASP A 87 2.58 -5.60 10.49
C ASP A 87 2.24 -5.18 9.06
N GLY A 88 3.14 -5.51 8.13
CA GLY A 88 2.94 -5.21 6.72
C GLY A 88 1.70 -5.87 6.11
N MET A 89 1.23 -6.97 6.71
CA MET A 89 0.03 -7.65 6.21
C MET A 89 -1.26 -6.86 6.48
N LEU A 90 -1.20 -5.85 7.35
CA LEU A 90 -2.31 -4.92 7.59
C LEU A 90 -2.40 -3.85 6.49
N VAL A 91 -1.34 -3.67 5.75
CA VAL A 91 -1.19 -2.56 4.79
C VAL A 91 -1.75 -2.94 3.42
N LYS A 92 -2.49 -2.01 2.81
CA LYS A 92 -2.99 -2.12 1.43
C LYS A 92 -1.81 -2.33 0.48
N ARG A 93 -1.96 -3.25 -0.45
CA ARG A 93 -0.90 -3.57 -1.42
C ARG A 93 -1.48 -3.83 -2.81
N PRO A 94 -0.67 -3.59 -3.83
CA PRO A 94 0.66 -2.99 -3.79
C PRO A 94 0.62 -1.48 -3.53
N ILE A 95 1.77 -0.91 -3.14
CA ILE A 95 1.97 0.53 -3.06
C ILE A 95 3.06 0.88 -4.06
N LEU A 96 2.77 1.79 -4.97
CA LEU A 96 3.74 2.27 -5.95
C LEU A 96 4.07 3.71 -5.64
N VAL A 97 5.35 3.98 -5.38
CA VAL A 97 5.84 5.32 -5.03
C VAL A 97 6.79 5.80 -6.12
N ASP A 98 6.46 6.91 -6.74
CA ASP A 98 7.29 7.54 -7.75
C ASP A 98 7.34 9.06 -7.50
N GLY A 99 8.42 9.50 -6.84
CA GLY A 99 8.55 10.90 -6.44
C GLY A 99 7.41 11.32 -5.53
N GLU A 100 6.60 12.27 -5.99
CA GLU A 100 5.45 12.79 -5.24
C GLU A 100 4.16 11.99 -5.50
N THR A 101 4.20 11.01 -6.38
CA THR A 101 3.02 10.20 -6.72
C THR A 101 3.03 8.91 -5.91
N VAL A 102 1.90 8.61 -5.25
CA VAL A 102 1.71 7.37 -4.51
C VAL A 102 0.39 6.75 -4.96
N LEU A 103 0.46 5.51 -5.46
CA LEU A 103 -0.71 4.76 -5.91
C LEU A 103 -0.93 3.56 -5.01
N LEU A 104 -2.15 3.40 -4.50
CA LEU A 104 -2.56 2.26 -3.67
C LEU A 104 -3.37 1.28 -4.49
N GLY A 105 -3.01 -0.01 -4.38
CA GLY A 105 -3.65 -1.05 -5.16
C GLY A 105 -3.19 -1.02 -6.60
N PHE A 106 -3.88 -1.77 -7.46
CA PHE A 106 -3.55 -1.79 -8.86
C PHE A 106 -4.76 -1.38 -9.70
N LYS A 107 -4.64 -0.22 -10.34
CA LYS A 107 -5.59 0.27 -11.33
C LYS A 107 -4.77 0.64 -12.57
N GLU A 108 -4.95 -0.12 -13.62
CA GLU A 108 -4.14 0.02 -14.83
C GLU A 108 -4.13 1.45 -15.37
N ASP A 109 -5.29 2.12 -15.39
CA ASP A 109 -5.41 3.49 -15.87
C ASP A 109 -4.51 4.46 -15.09
N ARG A 110 -4.43 4.29 -13.77
CA ARG A 110 -3.58 5.12 -12.92
C ARG A 110 -2.10 4.86 -13.19
N TYR A 111 -1.75 3.60 -13.42
CA TYR A 111 -0.38 3.22 -13.77
C TYR A 111 0.01 3.79 -15.13
N LYS A 112 -0.91 3.78 -16.09
CA LYS A 112 -0.66 4.37 -17.42
C LYS A 112 -0.38 5.85 -17.34
N GLU A 113 -1.13 6.59 -16.51
CA GLU A 113 -0.93 8.02 -16.31
C GLU A 113 0.49 8.35 -15.83
N LEU A 114 1.06 7.46 -15.02
CA LEU A 114 2.42 7.62 -14.49
C LEU A 114 3.48 7.61 -15.57
N LEU A 115 3.25 6.87 -16.67
CA LEU A 115 4.20 6.71 -17.76
C LEU A 115 4.09 7.78 -18.85
N GLN A 116 3.12 8.66 -18.72
CA GLN A 116 2.89 9.73 -19.73
C GLN A 116 3.68 10.99 -19.41
#